data_c9785482ec309f9032980a5b931e5a56
#
_entry.id   c9785482ec309f9032980a5b931e5a56
#
_cell.length_a   1.000
_cell.length_b   1.000
_cell.length_c   1.000
_cell.angle_alpha   90.00
_cell.angle_beta   90.00
_cell.angle_gamma   90.00
#
_symmetry.space_group_name_H-M   'P 1'
#
loop_
_entity.id
_entity.type
_entity.pdbx_description
1 polymer ?
#
loop_
_entity_poly.entity_id
_entity_poly.type
_entity_poly.pdbx_seq_one_letter_code
_entity_poly.pdbx_strand_id
1 'polypeptide(L)'
;PFKCDICDYSSSQKNTLKKHVESVHDNKKPFKCSICDYSFSQKCDLKKHLDSVHGNKKPFKCGICDFSCAEKSKLKRHVESLHEEKKPFKCDICDYSCSQKGHIKSHVASVHGGKKPFKCHICDYSSSRKNTLNTHVASVHEGKKPFRCDICDYSCSQKSNIKMHVAMVHEEKKPFRCDIC
;
A
#
# COMPACT_ATOMS: atom_id res chain seq x y z
N PRO A 1 7.79 6.65 34.98
CA PRO A 1 7.22 6.10 33.76
C PRO A 1 6.71 4.68 34.01
N PHE A 2 5.52 4.37 33.49
CA PHE A 2 4.94 3.04 33.56
C PHE A 2 5.47 2.22 32.38
N LYS A 3 6.12 1.06 32.66
CA LYS A 3 6.71 0.19 31.64
C LYS A 3 5.78 -0.98 31.31
N CYS A 4 5.84 -1.45 30.07
CA CYS A 4 5.19 -2.70 29.69
C CYS A 4 6.06 -3.89 30.08
N ASP A 5 5.45 -4.92 30.66
CA ASP A 5 6.18 -6.13 31.10
C ASP A 5 6.48 -7.09 29.93
N ILE A 6 5.87 -6.83 28.75
CA ILE A 6 5.94 -7.72 27.58
C ILE A 6 6.85 -7.14 26.48
N CYS A 7 7.06 -5.81 26.45
CA CYS A 7 7.91 -5.16 25.44
C CYS A 7 8.54 -3.87 26.00
N ASP A 8 9.45 -3.26 25.25
CA ASP A 8 10.18 -2.05 25.65
C ASP A 8 9.33 -0.76 25.68
N TYR A 9 8.02 -0.85 25.55
CA TYR A 9 7.16 0.32 25.58
C TYR A 9 7.03 0.89 27.01
N SER A 10 7.15 2.21 27.11
CA SER A 10 6.92 2.94 28.35
C SER A 10 6.05 4.17 28.14
N SER A 11 5.28 4.55 29.14
CA SER A 11 4.40 5.73 29.11
C SER A 11 4.46 6.50 30.42
N SER A 12 4.23 7.80 30.35
CA SER A 12 4.07 8.65 31.54
C SER A 12 2.74 8.44 32.27
N GLN A 13 1.76 7.81 31.60
CA GLN A 13 0.40 7.60 32.12
C GLN A 13 0.03 6.12 32.18
N LYS A 14 -0.47 5.66 33.33
CA LYS A 14 -0.93 4.28 33.55
C LYS A 14 -2.03 3.85 32.57
N ASN A 15 -2.98 4.75 32.28
CA ASN A 15 -4.07 4.47 31.34
C ASN A 15 -3.58 4.28 29.90
N THR A 16 -2.52 4.98 29.50
CA THR A 16 -1.90 4.82 28.19
C THR A 16 -1.19 3.48 28.07
N LEU A 17 -0.49 3.06 29.12
CA LEU A 17 0.10 1.72 29.17
C LEU A 17 -0.97 0.63 29.13
N LYS A 18 -2.05 0.75 29.91
CA LYS A 18 -3.16 -0.21 29.87
C LYS A 18 -3.74 -0.36 28.47
N LYS A 19 -4.03 0.75 27.78
CA LYS A 19 -4.51 0.75 26.38
C LYS A 19 -3.49 0.12 25.42
N HIS A 20 -2.20 0.34 25.63
CA HIS A 20 -1.15 -0.31 24.85
C HIS A 20 -1.19 -1.83 25.00
N VAL A 21 -1.21 -2.35 26.25
CA VAL A 21 -1.28 -3.80 26.53
C VAL A 21 -2.52 -4.40 25.87
N GLU A 22 -3.69 -3.82 26.13
CA GLU A 22 -4.97 -4.29 25.56
C GLU A 22 -4.99 -4.31 24.02
N SER A 23 -4.38 -3.31 23.36
CA SER A 23 -4.41 -3.19 21.90
C SER A 23 -3.32 -3.99 21.19
N VAL A 24 -2.12 -4.09 21.80
CA VAL A 24 -0.94 -4.68 21.15
C VAL A 24 -0.75 -6.16 21.56
N HIS A 25 -0.90 -6.46 22.83
CA HIS A 25 -0.65 -7.81 23.36
C HIS A 25 -1.93 -8.66 23.44
N ASP A 26 -3.03 -8.08 23.88
CA ASP A 26 -4.32 -8.79 23.99
C ASP A 26 -5.15 -8.72 22.70
N ASN A 27 -4.72 -7.97 21.69
CA ASN A 27 -5.46 -7.74 20.43
C ASN A 27 -6.93 -7.29 20.63
N LYS A 28 -7.24 -6.64 21.76
CA LYS A 28 -8.60 -6.17 22.04
C LYS A 28 -9.00 -5.02 21.13
N LYS A 29 -10.02 -5.25 20.31
CA LYS A 29 -10.60 -4.28 19.38
C LYS A 29 -12.11 -4.16 19.60
N PRO A 30 -12.54 -3.50 20.69
CA PRO A 30 -13.95 -3.46 21.10
C PRO A 30 -14.86 -2.66 20.14
N PHE A 31 -14.30 -1.79 19.33
CA PHE A 31 -15.07 -0.93 18.42
C PHE A 31 -15.15 -1.56 17.03
N LYS A 32 -16.25 -2.26 16.75
CA LYS A 32 -16.49 -2.94 15.47
C LYS A 32 -17.21 -2.01 14.49
N CYS A 33 -16.86 -2.09 13.22
CA CYS A 33 -17.63 -1.46 12.16
C CYS A 33 -18.91 -2.27 11.91
N SER A 34 -20.04 -1.58 11.76
CA SER A 34 -21.33 -2.23 11.45
C SER A 34 -21.53 -2.55 9.98
N ILE A 35 -20.62 -2.08 9.11
CA ILE A 35 -20.75 -2.19 7.65
C ILE A 35 -19.73 -3.18 7.08
N CYS A 36 -18.60 -3.40 7.78
CA CYS A 36 -17.55 -4.34 7.37
C CYS A 36 -16.88 -4.98 8.59
N ASP A 37 -16.01 -5.98 8.36
CA ASP A 37 -15.35 -6.78 9.41
C ASP A 37 -14.23 -6.04 10.17
N TYR A 38 -14.04 -4.75 9.90
CA TYR A 38 -13.00 -3.97 10.58
C TYR A 38 -13.38 -3.66 12.02
N SER A 39 -12.38 -3.81 12.90
CA SER A 39 -12.51 -3.47 14.33
C SER A 39 -11.30 -2.68 14.80
N PHE A 40 -11.49 -1.83 15.78
CA PHE A 40 -10.51 -0.87 16.26
C PHE A 40 -10.39 -0.92 17.79
N SER A 41 -9.22 -0.56 18.29
CA SER A 41 -8.96 -0.41 19.73
C SER A 41 -9.50 0.92 20.28
N GLN A 42 -9.77 1.91 19.41
CA GLN A 42 -10.26 3.23 19.81
C GLN A 42 -11.49 3.66 18.99
N LYS A 43 -12.45 4.30 19.66
CA LYS A 43 -13.68 4.83 19.05
C LYS A 43 -13.43 5.88 17.98
N CYS A 44 -12.39 6.72 18.19
CA CYS A 44 -12.00 7.74 17.20
C CYS A 44 -11.51 7.15 15.88
N ASP A 45 -10.84 5.99 15.92
CA ASP A 45 -10.35 5.33 14.72
C ASP A 45 -11.50 4.66 13.95
N LEU A 46 -12.48 4.08 14.65
CA LEU A 46 -13.71 3.61 14.03
C LEU A 46 -14.47 4.78 13.36
N LYS A 47 -14.58 5.95 14.01
CA LYS A 47 -15.24 7.11 13.41
C LYS A 47 -14.51 7.57 12.15
N LYS A 48 -13.18 7.68 12.18
CA LYS A 48 -12.36 8.03 10.99
C LYS A 48 -12.54 7.01 9.86
N HIS A 49 -12.59 5.72 10.20
CA HIS A 49 -12.86 4.66 9.24
C HIS A 49 -14.24 4.80 8.60
N LEU A 50 -15.30 4.98 9.39
CA LEU A 50 -16.66 5.18 8.89
C LEU A 50 -16.74 6.39 7.95
N ASP A 51 -16.18 7.52 8.35
CA ASP A 51 -16.17 8.75 7.54
C ASP A 51 -15.37 8.58 6.24
N SER A 52 -14.22 7.89 6.27
CA SER A 52 -13.32 7.79 5.12
C SER A 52 -13.65 6.66 4.16
N VAL A 53 -14.12 5.51 4.66
CA VAL A 53 -14.35 4.30 3.87
C VAL A 53 -15.80 4.18 3.43
N HIS A 54 -16.73 4.39 4.33
CA HIS A 54 -18.17 4.24 4.06
C HIS A 54 -18.86 5.57 3.76
N GLY A 55 -18.41 6.67 4.37
CA GLY A 55 -18.96 8.00 4.17
C GLY A 55 -18.31 8.79 3.01
N ASN A 56 -17.28 8.26 2.37
CA ASN A 56 -16.51 8.94 1.30
C ASN A 56 -16.09 10.38 1.63
N LYS A 57 -16.02 10.72 2.93
CA LYS A 57 -15.65 12.07 3.36
C LYS A 57 -14.15 12.30 3.17
N LYS A 58 -13.81 13.17 2.23
CA LYS A 58 -12.44 13.61 1.92
C LYS A 58 -12.31 15.12 2.09
N PRO A 59 -12.35 15.63 3.33
CA PRO A 59 -12.37 17.07 3.58
C PRO A 59 -11.09 17.81 3.21
N PHE A 60 -9.97 17.10 3.11
CA PHE A 60 -8.69 17.69 2.77
C PHE A 60 -8.44 17.57 1.27
N LYS A 61 -8.56 18.68 0.55
CA LYS A 61 -8.35 18.77 -0.90
C LYS A 61 -6.98 19.36 -1.19
N CYS A 62 -6.32 18.89 -2.25
CA CYS A 62 -5.12 19.51 -2.77
C CYS A 62 -5.50 20.79 -3.53
N GLY A 63 -4.74 21.87 -3.31
CA GLY A 63 -4.97 23.13 -4.05
C GLY A 63 -4.35 23.13 -5.45
N ILE A 64 -3.59 22.09 -5.82
CA ILE A 64 -2.82 22.03 -7.07
C ILE A 64 -3.40 20.98 -8.03
N CYS A 65 -4.07 19.94 -7.52
CA CYS A 65 -4.67 18.87 -8.32
C CYS A 65 -5.95 18.34 -7.66
N ASP A 66 -6.69 17.45 -8.34
CA ASP A 66 -7.96 16.87 -7.87
C ASP A 66 -7.83 15.88 -6.71
N PHE A 67 -6.64 15.71 -6.14
CA PHE A 67 -6.45 14.81 -5.02
C PHE A 67 -7.18 15.29 -3.77
N SER A 68 -7.91 14.38 -3.14
CA SER A 68 -8.57 14.62 -1.85
C SER A 68 -8.43 13.41 -0.93
N CYS A 69 -8.39 13.65 0.36
CA CYS A 69 -8.21 12.59 1.36
C CYS A 69 -8.89 12.92 2.69
N ALA A 70 -8.98 11.91 3.58
CA ALA A 70 -9.64 12.03 4.88
C ALA A 70 -8.72 12.59 5.98
N GLU A 71 -7.42 12.72 5.74
CA GLU A 71 -6.45 13.09 6.77
C GLU A 71 -5.50 14.18 6.28
N LYS A 72 -5.29 15.22 7.11
CA LYS A 72 -4.36 16.33 6.81
C LYS A 72 -2.91 15.85 6.59
N SER A 73 -2.47 14.85 7.33
CA SER A 73 -1.13 14.23 7.17
C SER A 73 -0.93 13.58 5.80
N LYS A 74 -1.97 12.95 5.26
CA LYS A 74 -1.96 12.36 3.91
C LYS A 74 -1.90 13.43 2.83
N LEU A 75 -2.63 14.55 3.00
CA LEU A 75 -2.57 15.68 2.09
C LEU A 75 -1.18 16.32 2.10
N LYS A 76 -0.63 16.61 3.29
CA LYS A 76 0.73 17.17 3.43
C LYS A 76 1.75 16.30 2.68
N ARG A 77 1.74 15.00 2.94
CA ARG A 77 2.64 14.04 2.27
C ARG A 77 2.46 14.00 0.75
N HIS A 78 1.21 14.09 0.28
CA HIS A 78 0.92 14.16 -1.16
C HIS A 78 1.56 15.39 -1.79
N VAL A 79 1.35 16.57 -1.20
CA VAL A 79 1.93 17.84 -1.70
C VAL A 79 3.46 17.77 -1.70
N GLU A 80 4.06 17.39 -0.59
CA GLU A 80 5.53 17.27 -0.46
C GLU A 80 6.13 16.28 -1.45
N SER A 81 5.44 15.16 -1.74
CA SER A 81 5.99 14.11 -2.61
C SER A 81 5.75 14.33 -4.09
N LEU A 82 4.63 14.96 -4.49
CA LEU A 82 4.24 15.07 -5.90
C LEU A 82 4.39 16.49 -6.47
N HIS A 83 4.20 17.52 -5.65
CA HIS A 83 4.28 18.91 -6.11
C HIS A 83 5.60 19.58 -5.71
N GLU A 84 6.18 19.18 -4.59
CA GLU A 84 7.45 19.72 -4.13
C GLU A 84 8.62 18.74 -4.36
N GLU A 85 8.35 17.55 -4.94
CA GLU A 85 9.32 16.50 -5.25
C GLU A 85 10.24 16.10 -4.09
N LYS A 86 9.78 16.35 -2.84
CA LYS A 86 10.58 16.06 -1.64
C LYS A 86 10.74 14.56 -1.42
N LYS A 87 11.97 14.08 -1.51
CA LYS A 87 12.39 12.70 -1.24
C LYS A 87 13.42 12.67 -0.09
N PRO A 88 12.99 12.87 1.15
CA PRO A 88 13.93 13.02 2.29
C PRO A 88 14.67 11.73 2.68
N PHE A 89 14.17 10.58 2.23
CA PHE A 89 14.80 9.29 2.52
C PHE A 89 15.63 8.83 1.34
N LYS A 90 16.95 8.85 1.49
CA LYS A 90 17.93 8.44 0.47
C LYS A 90 18.49 7.06 0.82
N CYS A 91 18.88 6.31 -0.20
CA CYS A 91 19.65 5.08 -0.02
C CYS A 91 21.14 5.42 0.13
N ASP A 92 21.80 4.78 1.08
CA ASP A 92 23.25 5.01 1.31
C ASP A 92 24.12 4.21 0.32
N ILE A 93 23.49 3.32 -0.48
CA ILE A 93 24.20 2.39 -1.37
C ILE A 93 24.01 2.78 -2.85
N CYS A 94 22.93 3.48 -3.21
CA CYS A 94 22.65 3.93 -4.57
C CYS A 94 21.84 5.23 -4.58
N ASP A 95 21.63 5.84 -5.76
CA ASP A 95 20.94 7.13 -5.91
C ASP A 95 19.42 7.09 -5.67
N TYR A 96 18.88 5.94 -5.23
CA TYR A 96 17.46 5.84 -4.96
C TYR A 96 17.05 6.70 -3.76
N SER A 97 15.99 7.49 -3.95
CA SER A 97 15.39 8.30 -2.91
C SER A 97 13.86 8.22 -2.94
N CYS A 98 13.21 8.41 -1.81
CA CYS A 98 11.76 8.31 -1.70
C CYS A 98 11.18 9.20 -0.59
N SER A 99 9.86 9.39 -0.62
CA SER A 99 9.15 10.22 0.36
C SER A 99 8.75 9.51 1.65
N GLN A 100 9.00 8.18 1.79
CA GLN A 100 8.54 7.40 2.93
C GLN A 100 9.62 6.46 3.47
N LYS A 101 9.82 6.47 4.80
CA LYS A 101 10.78 5.59 5.49
C LYS A 101 10.56 4.08 5.24
N GLY A 102 9.30 3.66 5.08
CA GLY A 102 8.99 2.26 4.77
C GLY A 102 9.48 1.84 3.39
N HIS A 103 9.42 2.75 2.41
CA HIS A 103 9.87 2.48 1.05
C HIS A 103 11.39 2.33 0.97
N ILE A 104 12.18 3.17 1.67
CA ILE A 104 13.63 3.01 1.67
C ILE A 104 14.05 1.71 2.38
N LYS A 105 13.41 1.34 3.49
CA LYS A 105 13.68 0.06 4.15
C LYS A 105 13.40 -1.14 3.25
N SER A 106 12.26 -1.10 2.55
CA SER A 106 11.88 -2.14 1.60
C SER A 106 12.83 -2.20 0.40
N HIS A 107 13.26 -1.05 -0.13
CA HIS A 107 14.24 -0.95 -1.21
C HIS A 107 15.58 -1.58 -0.79
N VAL A 108 16.16 -1.16 0.32
CA VAL A 108 17.44 -1.71 0.81
C VAL A 108 17.35 -3.22 1.03
N ALA A 109 16.28 -3.68 1.66
CA ALA A 109 16.09 -5.11 1.90
C ALA A 109 15.92 -5.95 0.62
N SER A 110 15.24 -5.39 -0.40
CA SER A 110 14.95 -6.13 -1.64
C SER A 110 16.04 -6.00 -2.70
N VAL A 111 16.63 -4.82 -2.87
CA VAL A 111 17.60 -4.54 -3.94
C VAL A 111 19.02 -4.87 -3.50
N HIS A 112 19.42 -4.41 -2.32
CA HIS A 112 20.77 -4.61 -1.81
C HIS A 112 20.91 -5.85 -0.92
N GLY A 113 19.84 -6.20 -0.19
CA GLY A 113 19.84 -7.38 0.69
C GLY A 113 19.26 -8.64 0.07
N GLY A 114 18.78 -8.61 -1.18
CA GLY A 114 18.21 -9.78 -1.88
C GLY A 114 17.02 -10.44 -1.14
N LYS A 115 16.46 -9.80 -0.12
CA LYS A 115 15.42 -10.41 0.73
C LYS A 115 14.09 -10.53 0.01
N LYS A 116 13.61 -11.76 -0.12
CA LYS A 116 12.28 -12.10 -0.66
C LYS A 116 11.46 -12.84 0.42
N PRO A 117 10.93 -12.12 1.42
CA PRO A 117 10.28 -12.76 2.57
C PRO A 117 8.93 -13.43 2.25
N PHE A 118 8.32 -13.10 1.12
CA PHE A 118 7.03 -13.66 0.71
C PHE A 118 7.26 -14.81 -0.26
N LYS A 119 7.15 -16.06 0.25
CA LYS A 119 7.35 -17.30 -0.53
C LYS A 119 6.01 -17.85 -0.99
N CYS A 120 5.95 -18.39 -2.21
CA CYS A 120 4.82 -19.17 -2.66
C CYS A 120 4.83 -20.52 -1.94
N HIS A 121 3.64 -20.99 -1.56
CA HIS A 121 3.49 -22.30 -0.90
C HIS A 121 3.29 -23.44 -1.90
N ILE A 122 3.16 -23.12 -3.20
CA ILE A 122 2.89 -24.08 -4.27
C ILE A 122 4.14 -24.31 -5.14
N CYS A 123 5.01 -23.30 -5.28
CA CYS A 123 6.24 -23.38 -6.07
C CYS A 123 7.38 -22.57 -5.42
N ASP A 124 8.59 -22.62 -5.99
CA ASP A 124 9.79 -21.96 -5.46
C ASP A 124 9.80 -20.43 -5.66
N TYR A 125 8.73 -19.86 -6.20
CA TYR A 125 8.64 -18.41 -6.41
C TYR A 125 8.64 -17.66 -5.09
N SER A 126 9.44 -16.60 -5.02
CA SER A 126 9.47 -15.70 -3.87
C SER A 126 9.53 -14.24 -4.31
N SER A 127 8.97 -13.35 -3.51
CA SER A 127 8.90 -11.93 -3.81
C SER A 127 9.24 -11.07 -2.59
N SER A 128 9.72 -9.85 -2.85
CA SER A 128 9.93 -8.84 -1.79
C SER A 128 8.64 -8.16 -1.33
N ARG A 129 7.52 -8.37 -2.05
CA ARG A 129 6.22 -7.74 -1.75
C ARG A 129 5.09 -8.76 -1.72
N LYS A 130 4.21 -8.66 -0.73
CA LYS A 130 3.06 -9.56 -0.56
C LYS A 130 2.07 -9.48 -1.73
N ASN A 131 1.79 -8.28 -2.23
CA ASN A 131 0.88 -8.11 -3.37
C ASN A 131 1.42 -8.75 -4.65
N THR A 132 2.73 -8.71 -4.89
CA THR A 132 3.36 -9.40 -6.02
C THR A 132 3.21 -10.91 -5.90
N LEU A 133 3.41 -11.46 -4.69
CA LEU A 133 3.14 -12.88 -4.44
C LEU A 133 1.67 -13.24 -4.66
N ASN A 134 0.74 -12.43 -4.14
CA ASN A 134 -0.70 -12.68 -4.34
C ASN A 134 -1.08 -12.67 -5.82
N THR A 135 -0.54 -11.72 -6.60
CA THR A 135 -0.76 -11.67 -8.05
C THR A 135 -0.17 -12.90 -8.74
N HIS A 136 1.02 -13.37 -8.34
CA HIS A 136 1.59 -14.60 -8.86
C HIS A 136 0.70 -15.81 -8.56
N VAL A 137 0.27 -16.01 -7.32
CA VAL A 137 -0.61 -17.14 -6.95
C VAL A 137 -1.89 -17.10 -7.78
N ALA A 138 -2.54 -15.96 -7.82
CA ALA A 138 -3.79 -15.78 -8.57
C ALA A 138 -3.64 -16.03 -10.09
N SER A 139 -2.52 -15.60 -10.69
CA SER A 139 -2.32 -15.73 -12.13
C SER A 139 -1.77 -17.07 -12.56
N VAL A 140 -0.84 -17.64 -11.78
CA VAL A 140 -0.10 -18.86 -12.16
C VAL A 140 -0.82 -20.12 -11.67
N HIS A 141 -1.26 -20.12 -10.40
CA HIS A 141 -1.83 -21.33 -9.79
C HIS A 141 -3.36 -21.37 -9.86
N GLU A 142 -4.04 -20.21 -9.84
CA GLU A 142 -5.50 -20.14 -9.90
C GLU A 142 -6.03 -19.76 -11.30
N GLY A 143 -5.15 -19.46 -12.25
CA GLY A 143 -5.54 -19.06 -13.61
C GLY A 143 -6.39 -17.79 -13.71
N LYS A 144 -6.42 -16.98 -12.65
CA LYS A 144 -7.26 -15.77 -12.58
C LYS A 144 -6.78 -14.68 -13.53
N LYS A 145 -7.63 -14.29 -14.47
CA LYS A 145 -7.43 -13.19 -15.42
C LYS A 145 -8.59 -12.17 -15.28
N PRO A 146 -8.58 -11.34 -14.21
CA PRO A 146 -9.70 -10.46 -13.88
C PRO A 146 -9.89 -9.29 -14.86
N PHE A 147 -8.89 -8.98 -15.67
CA PHE A 147 -8.96 -7.89 -16.64
C PHE A 147 -9.21 -8.46 -18.03
N ARG A 148 -10.37 -8.14 -18.60
CA ARG A 148 -10.79 -8.55 -19.94
C ARG A 148 -10.78 -7.36 -20.89
N CYS A 149 -10.56 -7.64 -22.17
CA CYS A 149 -10.75 -6.66 -23.22
C CYS A 149 -12.23 -6.57 -23.56
N ASP A 150 -12.73 -5.34 -23.74
CA ASP A 150 -14.14 -5.12 -24.11
C ASP A 150 -14.37 -5.30 -25.61
N ILE A 151 -13.29 -5.44 -26.40
CA ILE A 151 -13.31 -5.49 -27.86
C ILE A 151 -13.05 -6.92 -28.37
N CYS A 152 -12.29 -7.74 -27.64
CA CYS A 152 -11.96 -9.12 -28.01
C CYS A 152 -11.85 -10.01 -26.76
N ASP A 153 -11.67 -11.33 -26.96
CA ASP A 153 -11.62 -12.33 -25.88
C ASP A 153 -10.35 -12.33 -25.05
N TYR A 154 -9.43 -11.38 -25.29
CA TYR A 154 -8.18 -11.30 -24.53
C TYR A 154 -8.44 -10.97 -23.07
N SER A 155 -7.78 -11.72 -22.19
CA SER A 155 -7.82 -11.48 -20.74
C SER A 155 -6.44 -11.64 -20.10
N CYS A 156 -6.19 -10.89 -19.04
CA CYS A 156 -4.89 -10.90 -18.36
C CYS A 156 -5.03 -10.65 -16.84
N SER A 157 -3.93 -10.89 -16.11
CA SER A 157 -3.88 -10.76 -14.65
C SER A 157 -3.56 -9.33 -14.15
N GLN A 158 -3.15 -8.42 -15.04
CA GLN A 158 -2.72 -7.07 -14.65
C GLN A 158 -3.38 -5.98 -15.50
N LYS A 159 -3.84 -4.91 -14.84
CA LYS A 159 -4.51 -3.78 -15.50
C LYS A 159 -3.62 -3.04 -16.51
N SER A 160 -2.30 -3.00 -16.28
CA SER A 160 -1.34 -2.43 -17.25
C SER A 160 -1.32 -3.18 -18.57
N ASN A 161 -1.41 -4.53 -18.50
CA ASN A 161 -1.32 -5.38 -19.68
C ASN A 161 -2.57 -5.24 -20.56
N ILE A 162 -3.77 -5.09 -19.97
CA ILE A 162 -4.97 -4.85 -20.77
C ILE A 162 -4.93 -3.48 -21.45
N LYS A 163 -4.44 -2.45 -20.77
CA LYS A 163 -4.27 -1.12 -21.38
C LYS A 163 -3.28 -1.16 -22.55
N MET A 164 -2.16 -1.85 -22.36
CA MET A 164 -1.15 -2.02 -23.40
C MET A 164 -1.70 -2.82 -24.59
N HIS A 165 -2.43 -3.91 -24.32
CA HIS A 165 -3.10 -4.70 -25.36
C HIS A 165 -4.07 -3.84 -26.20
N VAL A 166 -4.97 -3.09 -25.55
CA VAL A 166 -5.91 -2.21 -26.26
C VAL A 166 -5.18 -1.20 -27.12
N ALA A 167 -4.18 -0.54 -26.57
CA ALA A 167 -3.40 0.47 -27.30
C ALA A 167 -2.66 -0.13 -28.51
N MET A 168 -2.09 -1.33 -28.38
CA MET A 168 -1.29 -1.96 -29.43
C MET A 168 -2.15 -2.66 -30.47
N VAL A 169 -3.24 -3.33 -30.06
CA VAL A 169 -4.02 -4.22 -30.96
C VAL A 169 -5.21 -3.49 -31.57
N HIS A 170 -5.90 -2.66 -30.78
CA HIS A 170 -7.15 -2.03 -31.24
C HIS A 170 -6.98 -0.55 -31.63
N GLU A 171 -5.97 0.14 -31.06
CA GLU A 171 -5.70 1.55 -31.40
C GLU A 171 -4.46 1.73 -32.28
N GLU A 172 -3.78 0.64 -32.65
CA GLU A 172 -2.57 0.61 -33.48
C GLU A 172 -1.45 1.57 -33.01
N LYS A 173 -1.52 1.96 -31.74
CA LYS A 173 -0.52 2.85 -31.14
C LYS A 173 0.79 2.10 -30.93
N LYS A 174 1.82 2.47 -31.69
CA LYS A 174 3.19 2.01 -31.51
C LYS A 174 3.98 3.09 -30.74
N PRO A 175 3.95 3.07 -29.37
CA PRO A 175 4.54 4.13 -28.55
C PRO A 175 6.08 4.17 -28.61
N PHE A 176 6.69 3.07 -29.10
CA PHE A 176 8.13 2.97 -29.22
C PHE A 176 8.49 2.85 -30.71
N ARG A 177 9.29 3.77 -31.21
CA ARG A 177 9.94 3.70 -32.53
C ARG A 177 11.38 3.28 -32.30
N CYS A 178 11.88 2.44 -33.20
CA CYS A 178 13.31 2.19 -33.32
C CYS A 178 13.91 3.30 -34.22
N ASP A 179 14.87 4.01 -33.71
CA ASP A 179 15.56 5.08 -34.50
C ASP A 179 16.55 4.51 -35.53
N ILE A 180 16.68 3.16 -35.57
CA ILE A 180 17.64 2.46 -36.44
C ILE A 180 16.91 1.76 -37.62
N CYS A 181 15.59 1.50 -37.51
CA CYS A 181 14.80 0.84 -38.57
C CYS A 181 13.42 1.46 -38.78
#